data_4bd0ac70215791c35ddcfcb8ed209fce
#
_entry.id   4bd0ac70215791c35ddcfcb8ed209fce
#
_cell.length_a   1.000
_cell.length_b   1.000
_cell.length_c   1.000
_cell.angle_alpha   90.00
_cell.angle_beta   90.00
_cell.angle_gamma   90.00
#
_symmetry.space_group_name_H-M   'P 1'
#
loop_
_entity.id
_entity.type
_entity.pdbx_description
1 polymer ?
#
loop_
_entity_poly.entity_id
_entity_poly.type
_entity_poly.pdbx_seq_one_letter_code
_entity_poly.pdbx_strand_id
1 'polypeptide(L)'
;MESYELHVAGVVRRLPLRRVGEHLRIASFVMLGDTQLVEACAEELCKRLPAGIDYLVCPEAKAIPLTHAMARRLGLDYIVIRKTVKSYMENPIVADVRSITTTAEQHLVMDSSDVVKIYHKKVAVIDDVVSTGGSIHAV
;
A
#
# COMPACT_ATOMS: atom_id res chain seq x y z
N MET A 1 22.31 -3.65 -17.40
CA MET A 1 20.95 -4.03 -16.96
C MET A 1 19.98 -2.95 -17.43
N GLU A 2 18.93 -3.37 -18.10
CA GLU A 2 17.90 -2.44 -18.55
C GLU A 2 17.12 -1.89 -17.35
N SER A 3 16.88 -0.59 -17.35
CA SER A 3 16.17 0.10 -16.28
C SER A 3 15.25 1.19 -16.82
N TYR A 4 14.26 1.53 -16.04
CA TYR A 4 13.37 2.68 -16.27
C TYR A 4 13.73 3.79 -15.29
N GLU A 5 13.89 5.01 -15.77
CA GLU A 5 14.14 6.16 -14.91
C GLU A 5 12.81 6.76 -14.46
N LEU A 6 12.54 6.68 -13.17
CA LEU A 6 11.33 7.22 -12.54
C LEU A 6 11.62 8.55 -11.88
N HIS A 7 10.82 9.56 -12.20
CA HIS A 7 10.80 10.85 -11.52
C HIS A 7 9.50 10.95 -10.71
N VAL A 8 9.61 10.98 -9.40
CA VAL A 8 8.45 11.05 -8.49
C VAL A 8 8.78 11.89 -7.27
N ALA A 9 7.88 12.82 -6.92
CA ALA A 9 8.01 13.70 -5.75
C ALA A 9 9.37 14.43 -5.66
N GLY A 10 9.94 14.82 -6.80
CA GLY A 10 11.26 15.46 -6.86
C GLY A 10 12.45 14.52 -6.68
N VAL A 11 12.22 13.22 -6.59
CA VAL A 11 13.25 12.19 -6.45
C VAL A 11 13.36 11.40 -7.75
N VAL A 12 14.59 11.05 -8.14
CA VAL A 12 14.86 10.24 -9.32
C VAL A 12 15.35 8.87 -8.88
N ARG A 13 14.79 7.80 -9.43
CA ARG A 13 15.21 6.42 -9.19
C ARG A 13 15.30 5.65 -10.50
N ARG A 14 16.25 4.73 -10.59
CA ARG A 14 16.38 3.77 -11.68
C ARG A 14 15.79 2.45 -11.27
N LEU A 15 14.66 2.10 -11.88
CA LEU A 15 13.93 0.87 -11.57
C LEU A 15 14.39 -0.25 -12.51
N PRO A 16 14.86 -1.39 -11.98
CA PRO A 16 15.22 -2.51 -12.83
C PRO A 16 14.00 -3.07 -13.54
N LEU A 17 14.16 -3.37 -14.84
CA LEU A 17 13.12 -4.04 -15.60
C LEU A 17 13.17 -5.54 -15.29
N ARG A 18 12.05 -6.09 -14.86
CA ARG A 18 11.89 -7.50 -14.51
C ARG A 18 10.84 -8.15 -15.39
N ARG A 19 11.14 -9.36 -15.85
CA ARG A 19 10.18 -10.16 -16.60
C ARG A 19 9.17 -10.79 -15.66
N VAL A 20 7.89 -10.63 -15.98
CA VAL A 20 6.78 -11.26 -15.27
C VAL A 20 5.96 -12.03 -16.32
N GLY A 21 6.17 -13.33 -16.39
CA GLY A 21 5.58 -14.16 -17.43
C GLY A 21 6.32 -14.07 -18.77
N GLU A 22 5.71 -14.61 -19.82
CA GLU A 22 6.35 -14.72 -21.14
C GLU A 22 6.42 -13.39 -21.91
N HIS A 23 5.42 -12.55 -21.76
CA HIS A 23 5.23 -11.36 -22.61
C HIS A 23 5.18 -10.04 -21.84
N LEU A 24 5.37 -10.06 -20.50
CA LEU A 24 5.27 -8.86 -19.67
C LEU A 24 6.58 -8.56 -18.95
N ARG A 25 7.03 -7.31 -19.07
CA ARG A 25 8.11 -6.77 -18.25
C ARG A 25 7.58 -5.59 -17.44
N ILE A 26 7.96 -5.51 -16.18
CA ILE A 26 7.60 -4.41 -15.30
C ILE A 26 8.84 -3.68 -14.81
N ALA A 27 8.71 -2.39 -14.59
CA ALA A 27 9.68 -1.62 -13.83
C ALA A 27 9.45 -1.90 -12.34
N SER A 28 10.40 -2.58 -11.71
CA SER A 28 10.25 -3.02 -10.31
C SER A 28 10.40 -1.83 -9.37
N PHE A 29 9.29 -1.37 -8.83
CA PHE A 29 9.23 -0.28 -7.87
C PHE A 29 9.14 -0.84 -6.45
N VAL A 30 10.17 -0.58 -5.64
CA VAL A 30 10.22 -1.00 -4.24
C VAL A 30 10.70 0.18 -3.40
N MET A 31 9.82 0.70 -2.56
CA MET A 31 10.17 1.83 -1.69
C MET A 31 10.62 1.40 -0.28
N LEU A 32 10.50 0.11 0.06
CA LEU A 32 11.01 -0.43 1.32
C LEU A 32 12.51 -0.18 1.46
N GLY A 33 12.91 0.45 2.55
CA GLY A 33 14.31 0.78 2.83
C GLY A 33 14.80 2.08 2.19
N ASP A 34 14.01 2.71 1.34
CA ASP A 34 14.35 4.00 0.69
C ASP A 34 13.71 5.16 1.44
N THR A 35 14.35 5.62 2.50
CA THR A 35 13.83 6.67 3.38
C THR A 35 13.55 7.98 2.64
N GLN A 36 14.47 8.42 1.77
CA GLN A 36 14.29 9.65 1.01
C GLN A 36 13.06 9.60 0.12
N LEU A 37 12.87 8.50 -0.61
CA LEU A 37 11.73 8.30 -1.49
C LEU A 37 10.42 8.25 -0.71
N VAL A 38 10.39 7.50 0.39
CA VAL A 38 9.21 7.38 1.27
C VAL A 38 8.79 8.73 1.82
N GLU A 39 9.73 9.50 2.37
CA GLU A 39 9.43 10.82 2.93
C GLU A 39 8.96 11.82 1.87
N ALA A 40 9.59 11.84 0.70
CA ALA A 40 9.19 12.72 -0.39
C ALA A 40 7.78 12.38 -0.91
N CYS A 41 7.49 11.10 -1.11
CA CYS A 41 6.16 10.65 -1.53
C CYS A 41 5.09 10.94 -0.47
N ALA A 42 5.40 10.72 0.81
CA ALA A 42 4.48 11.02 1.90
C ALA A 42 4.11 12.50 1.94
N GLU A 43 5.08 13.39 1.79
CA GLU A 43 4.83 14.83 1.73
C GLU A 43 3.89 15.20 0.58
N GLU A 44 4.16 14.72 -0.62
CA GLU A 44 3.34 15.01 -1.80
C GLU A 44 1.92 14.44 -1.69
N LEU A 45 1.78 13.21 -1.23
CA LEU A 45 0.48 12.57 -1.09
C LEU A 45 -0.37 13.24 -0.01
N CYS A 46 0.24 13.65 1.11
CA CYS A 46 -0.48 14.38 2.17
C CYS A 46 -1.10 15.69 1.66
N LYS A 47 -0.41 16.39 0.76
CA LYS A 47 -0.93 17.63 0.15
C LYS A 47 -2.16 17.36 -0.74
N ARG A 48 -2.30 16.16 -1.27
CA ARG A 48 -3.36 15.78 -2.21
C ARG A 48 -4.56 15.11 -1.56
N LEU A 49 -4.44 14.71 -0.31
CA LEU A 49 -5.55 14.09 0.41
C LEU A 49 -6.68 15.09 0.67
N PRO A 50 -7.94 14.66 0.53
CA PRO A 50 -9.07 15.48 0.95
C PRO A 50 -9.07 15.69 2.46
N ALA A 51 -9.70 16.77 2.90
CA ALA A 51 -9.85 17.07 4.32
C ALA A 51 -10.80 16.07 5.01
N GLY A 52 -10.62 15.88 6.32
CA GLY A 52 -11.53 15.08 7.15
C GLY A 52 -11.26 13.58 7.12
N ILE A 53 -10.10 13.14 6.68
CA ILE A 53 -9.69 11.74 6.79
C ILE A 53 -9.42 11.41 8.26
N ASP A 54 -10.04 10.32 8.75
CA ASP A 54 -9.92 9.87 10.13
C ASP A 54 -8.81 8.82 10.31
N TYR A 55 -8.67 7.92 9.35
CA TYR A 55 -7.68 6.84 9.36
C TYR A 55 -7.06 6.62 7.98
N LEU A 56 -5.81 6.19 7.97
CA LEU A 56 -5.19 5.62 6.79
C LEU A 56 -5.27 4.09 6.86
N VAL A 57 -5.39 3.45 5.72
CA VAL A 57 -5.44 1.98 5.61
C VAL A 57 -4.50 1.56 4.50
N CYS A 58 -3.68 0.56 4.72
CA CYS A 58 -2.82 0.01 3.67
C CYS A 58 -2.74 -1.51 3.72
N PRO A 59 -2.56 -2.18 2.59
CA PRO A 59 -2.19 -3.59 2.58
C PRO A 59 -0.71 -3.75 2.99
N GLU A 60 -0.39 -4.84 3.69
CA GLU A 60 1.02 -5.19 3.92
C GLU A 60 1.66 -5.62 2.59
N ALA A 61 2.98 -5.45 2.35
CA ALA A 61 3.92 -4.91 3.35
C ALA A 61 4.60 -3.64 2.84
N LYS A 62 4.73 -3.45 1.51
CA LYS A 62 5.57 -2.40 0.91
C LYS A 62 5.04 -0.99 1.14
N ALA A 63 3.74 -0.82 1.31
CA ALA A 63 3.12 0.48 1.57
C ALA A 63 3.16 0.90 3.04
N ILE A 64 3.58 0.04 3.97
CA ILE A 64 3.60 0.34 5.41
C ILE A 64 4.47 1.57 5.73
N PRO A 65 5.72 1.67 5.27
CA PRO A 65 6.55 2.85 5.56
C PRO A 65 5.92 4.15 5.04
N LEU A 66 5.37 4.13 3.84
CA LEU A 66 4.69 5.29 3.25
C LEU A 66 3.48 5.70 4.09
N THR A 67 2.65 4.75 4.46
CA THR A 67 1.46 4.99 5.27
C THR A 67 1.81 5.53 6.65
N HIS A 68 2.84 4.99 7.29
CA HIS A 68 3.34 5.50 8.58
C HIS A 68 3.85 6.94 8.45
N ALA A 69 4.64 7.25 7.43
CA ALA A 69 5.16 8.59 7.20
C ALA A 69 4.04 9.62 6.96
N MET A 70 3.00 9.22 6.22
CA MET A 70 1.80 10.03 6.00
C MET A 70 1.01 10.23 7.29
N ALA A 71 0.75 9.17 8.04
CA ALA A 71 0.02 9.21 9.31
C ALA A 71 0.70 10.13 10.32
N ARG A 72 2.02 10.05 10.44
CA ARG A 72 2.82 10.93 11.30
C ARG A 72 2.64 12.40 10.91
N ARG A 73 2.67 12.73 9.63
CA ARG A 73 2.48 14.11 9.12
C ARG A 73 1.07 14.64 9.38
N LEU A 74 0.07 13.78 9.30
CA LEU A 74 -1.34 14.14 9.45
C LEU A 74 -1.82 14.06 10.90
N GLY A 75 -1.04 13.48 11.80
CA GLY A 75 -1.46 13.21 13.19
C GLY A 75 -2.57 12.16 13.28
N LEU A 76 -2.56 11.16 12.38
CA LEU A 76 -3.55 10.09 12.30
C LEU A 76 -2.95 8.74 12.69
N ASP A 77 -3.81 7.83 13.10
CA ASP A 77 -3.48 6.42 13.17
C ASP A 77 -3.75 5.74 11.84
N TYR A 78 -3.24 4.53 11.66
CA TYR A 78 -3.44 3.75 10.45
C TYR A 78 -3.63 2.27 10.77
N ILE A 79 -4.28 1.58 9.83
CA ILE A 79 -4.55 0.15 9.90
C ILE A 79 -3.82 -0.55 8.76
N VAL A 80 -3.16 -1.65 9.08
CA VAL A 80 -2.51 -2.52 8.11
C VAL A 80 -3.38 -3.73 7.85
N ILE A 81 -3.83 -3.88 6.61
CA ILE A 81 -4.54 -5.07 6.16
C ILE A 81 -3.51 -6.19 5.96
N ARG A 82 -3.70 -7.29 6.66
CA ARG A 82 -2.76 -8.40 6.66
C ARG A 82 -3.09 -9.39 5.53
N LYS A 83 -2.10 -10.20 5.16
CA LYS A 83 -2.24 -11.21 4.09
C LYS A 83 -2.59 -12.59 4.62
N THR A 84 -2.49 -12.79 5.93
CA THR A 84 -2.84 -14.04 6.59
C THR A 84 -3.56 -13.76 7.91
N VAL A 85 -4.41 -14.70 8.33
CA VAL A 85 -5.01 -14.67 9.66
C VAL A 85 -3.92 -14.91 10.70
N LYS A 86 -3.85 -14.07 11.72
CA LYS A 86 -2.90 -14.19 12.82
C LYS A 86 -3.58 -14.79 14.04
N SER A 87 -2.82 -15.49 14.89
CA SER A 87 -3.36 -16.21 16.06
C SER A 87 -4.06 -15.32 17.09
N TYR A 88 -3.74 -14.03 17.11
CA TYR A 88 -4.34 -13.05 18.02
C TYR A 88 -5.62 -12.41 17.49
N MET A 89 -6.00 -12.68 16.23
CA MET A 89 -7.20 -12.10 15.62
C MET A 89 -8.47 -12.78 16.09
N GLU A 90 -9.46 -11.98 16.39
CA GLU A 90 -10.81 -12.44 16.73
C GLU A 90 -11.78 -12.09 15.61
N ASN A 91 -12.51 -13.07 15.10
CA ASN A 91 -13.50 -12.93 14.03
C ASN A 91 -12.97 -12.10 12.84
N PRO A 92 -11.84 -12.49 12.21
CA PRO A 92 -11.27 -11.72 11.12
C PRO A 92 -12.18 -11.73 9.88
N ILE A 93 -12.21 -10.60 9.17
CA ILE A 93 -12.81 -10.51 7.84
C ILE A 93 -11.74 -10.84 6.82
N VAL A 94 -12.07 -11.72 5.88
CA VAL A 94 -11.15 -12.18 4.83
C VAL A 94 -11.75 -11.87 3.46
N ALA A 95 -10.96 -11.23 2.61
CA ALA A 95 -11.28 -10.99 1.20
C ALA A 95 -10.22 -11.62 0.30
N ASP A 96 -10.66 -12.23 -0.79
CA ASP A 96 -9.77 -12.86 -1.77
C ASP A 96 -9.40 -11.88 -2.88
N VAL A 97 -8.12 -11.85 -3.25
CA VAL A 97 -7.58 -10.95 -4.26
C VAL A 97 -6.64 -11.68 -5.21
N ARG A 98 -6.70 -11.33 -6.48
CA ARG A 98 -5.71 -11.73 -7.48
C ARG A 98 -4.88 -10.52 -7.92
N SER A 99 -3.56 -10.68 -7.94
CA SER A 99 -2.60 -9.68 -8.40
C SER A 99 -1.96 -10.10 -9.71
N ILE A 100 -1.56 -9.14 -10.55
CA ILE A 100 -0.81 -9.43 -11.79
C ILE A 100 0.60 -9.98 -11.52
N THR A 101 1.14 -9.76 -10.33
CA THR A 101 2.51 -10.17 -9.96
C THR A 101 2.56 -11.52 -9.28
N THR A 102 1.42 -12.09 -8.91
CA THR A 102 1.29 -13.39 -8.26
C THR A 102 0.25 -14.24 -8.98
N THR A 103 0.60 -15.48 -9.28
CA THR A 103 -0.33 -16.46 -9.83
C THR A 103 -1.17 -17.14 -8.77
N ALA A 104 -0.75 -17.07 -7.52
CA ALA A 104 -1.47 -17.63 -6.38
C ALA A 104 -2.57 -16.66 -5.92
N GLU A 105 -3.67 -17.24 -5.43
CA GLU A 105 -4.73 -16.52 -4.76
C GLU A 105 -4.19 -15.85 -3.49
N GLN A 106 -4.48 -14.55 -3.33
CA GLN A 106 -4.09 -13.78 -2.14
C GLN A 106 -5.30 -13.45 -1.29
N HIS A 107 -5.09 -13.41 0.02
CA HIS A 107 -6.08 -12.99 0.99
C HIS A 107 -5.72 -11.62 1.55
N LEU A 108 -6.74 -10.82 1.83
CA LEU A 108 -6.63 -9.62 2.65
C LEU A 108 -7.46 -9.83 3.90
N VAL A 109 -6.86 -9.59 5.06
CA VAL A 109 -7.43 -9.93 6.35
C VAL A 109 -7.43 -8.70 7.26
N MET A 110 -8.60 -8.40 7.82
CA MET A 110 -8.76 -7.36 8.83
C MET A 110 -9.33 -7.96 10.10
N ASP A 111 -8.71 -7.67 11.24
CA ASP A 111 -9.23 -8.07 12.55
C ASP A 111 -10.48 -7.25 12.90
N SER A 112 -11.41 -7.86 13.64
CA SER A 112 -12.63 -7.20 14.10
C SER A 112 -12.35 -5.95 14.94
N SER A 113 -11.27 -5.94 15.70
CA SER A 113 -10.84 -4.77 16.48
C SER A 113 -10.51 -3.56 15.60
N ASP A 114 -9.96 -3.80 14.42
CA ASP A 114 -9.67 -2.73 13.45
C ASP A 114 -10.93 -2.26 12.72
N VAL A 115 -11.85 -3.17 12.44
CA VAL A 115 -13.16 -2.82 11.87
C VAL A 115 -13.89 -1.82 12.76
N VAL A 116 -13.89 -2.04 14.07
CA VAL A 116 -14.52 -1.13 15.05
C VAL A 116 -13.92 0.28 14.98
N LYS A 117 -12.60 0.38 14.79
CA LYS A 117 -11.92 1.69 14.71
C LYS A 117 -12.35 2.51 13.50
N ILE A 118 -12.61 1.88 12.36
CA ILE A 118 -12.92 2.57 11.10
C ILE A 118 -14.39 2.60 10.75
N TYR A 119 -15.24 1.93 11.53
CA TYR A 119 -16.69 1.92 11.28
C TYR A 119 -17.27 3.32 11.30
N HIS A 120 -17.97 3.69 10.23
CA HIS A 120 -18.49 5.05 9.98
C HIS A 120 -17.41 6.16 9.97
N LYS A 121 -16.16 5.82 9.75
CA LYS A 121 -15.06 6.78 9.61
C LYS A 121 -14.71 7.00 8.14
N LYS A 122 -14.15 8.17 7.87
CA LYS A 122 -13.59 8.49 6.55
C LYS A 122 -12.14 8.00 6.48
N VAL A 123 -11.89 7.06 5.60
CA VAL A 123 -10.56 6.44 5.45
C VAL A 123 -9.96 6.76 4.09
N ALA A 124 -8.64 6.80 4.04
CA ALA A 124 -7.88 6.82 2.79
C ALA A 124 -7.07 5.53 2.67
N VAL A 125 -7.17 4.87 1.54
CA VAL A 125 -6.39 3.67 1.23
C VAL A 125 -5.09 4.06 0.56
N ILE A 126 -3.98 3.59 1.10
CA ILE A 126 -2.63 3.89 0.63
C ILE A 126 -2.00 2.61 0.09
N ASP A 127 -1.45 2.68 -1.09
CA ASP A 127 -0.65 1.59 -1.66
C ASP A 127 0.56 2.17 -2.40
N ASP A 128 1.59 1.34 -2.63
CA ASP A 128 2.82 1.73 -3.31
C ASP A 128 2.64 1.71 -4.84
N VAL A 129 1.87 0.78 -5.36
CA VAL A 129 1.59 0.63 -6.80
C VAL A 129 0.13 0.28 -7.01
N VAL A 130 -0.53 1.03 -7.88
CA VAL A 130 -1.87 0.73 -8.37
C VAL A 130 -1.78 0.36 -9.85
N SER A 131 -2.18 -0.85 -10.19
CA SER A 131 -2.18 -1.37 -11.56
C SER A 131 -3.61 -1.54 -12.06
N THR A 132 -4.21 -2.71 -11.86
CA THR A 132 -5.61 -2.99 -12.24
C THR A 132 -6.63 -2.42 -11.26
N GLY A 133 -6.18 -2.04 -10.07
CA GLY A 133 -7.05 -1.61 -8.97
C GLY A 133 -7.61 -2.75 -8.12
N GLY A 134 -7.24 -4.01 -8.41
CA GLY A 134 -7.77 -5.17 -7.70
C GLY A 134 -7.47 -5.16 -6.21
N SER A 135 -6.25 -4.84 -5.80
CA SER A 135 -5.88 -4.76 -4.37
C SER A 135 -6.61 -3.63 -3.65
N ILE A 136 -6.69 -2.46 -4.25
CA ILE A 136 -7.40 -1.30 -3.67
C ILE A 136 -8.90 -1.56 -3.58
N HIS A 137 -9.47 -2.23 -4.56
CA HIS A 137 -10.91 -2.57 -4.53
C HIS A 137 -11.23 -3.58 -3.41
N ALA A 138 -10.33 -4.51 -3.12
CA ALA A 138 -10.51 -5.51 -2.08
C ALA A 138 -10.34 -4.96 -0.66
N VAL A 139 -9.50 -3.93 -0.49
CA VAL A 139 -9.33 -3.22 0.79
C VAL A 139 -10.59 -2.43 1.14
#